data_590fd9b73def4f59f81ba04d32031843
#
_entry.id   590fd9b73def4f59f81ba04d32031843
#
_cell.length_a   1.000
_cell.length_b   1.000
_cell.length_c   1.000
_cell.angle_alpha   90.00
_cell.angle_beta   90.00
_cell.angle_gamma   90.00
#
_symmetry.space_group_name_H-M   'P 1'
#
loop_
_entity.id
_entity.type
_entity.pdbx_description
1 polymer ?
#
loop_
_entity_poly.entity_id
_entity_poly.type
_entity_poly.pdbx_seq_one_letter_code
_entity_poly.pdbx_strand_id
1 'polypeptide(L)'
;MNQNNYFTAAHHQPERVYQYHPLFREFLFSRAKDMFTPEEFLAIQRNAAVSLEEAGYREDAAIIFRDIRDLDSLTGLILKHAEFFIKQGRLKTLEEWLISIPAETMENTPWLLYWYGICRIPHKPTESRNYFDRAFEQFRSQGEQTGMWLSWSYAVDTFFHEFSNFSSLDRYISAFEELYQEGCIFATPEVEFRVVSCRFICMMLRTQYHPEI
;
A
#
# COMPACT_ATOMS: atom_id res chain seq x y z
N MET A 1 -34.72 -23.74 22.62
CA MET A 1 -33.96 -23.35 23.81
C MET A 1 -33.06 -22.20 23.40
N ASN A 2 -33.39 -20.96 23.78
CA ASN A 2 -32.55 -19.79 23.60
C ASN A 2 -31.37 -19.90 24.59
N GLN A 3 -30.21 -20.34 24.11
CA GLN A 3 -28.99 -20.15 24.86
C GLN A 3 -28.57 -18.67 24.65
N ASN A 4 -29.02 -17.82 25.56
CA ASN A 4 -28.53 -16.46 25.66
C ASN A 4 -27.07 -16.51 26.13
N ASN A 5 -26.14 -16.47 25.20
CA ASN A 5 -24.73 -16.31 25.48
C ASN A 5 -24.49 -14.81 25.74
N TYR A 6 -24.67 -14.38 26.99
CA TYR A 6 -24.52 -12.97 27.39
C TYR A 6 -23.15 -12.35 27.14
N PHE A 7 -22.15 -13.16 26.85
CA PHE A 7 -20.76 -12.73 26.64
C PHE A 7 -20.29 -12.79 25.19
N THR A 8 -21.12 -13.32 24.27
CA THR A 8 -20.77 -13.42 22.85
C THR A 8 -21.93 -12.96 21.98
N ALA A 9 -21.65 -12.08 21.04
CA ALA A 9 -22.56 -11.73 19.96
C ALA A 9 -22.18 -12.54 18.71
N ALA A 10 -23.19 -13.12 18.04
CA ALA A 10 -22.99 -13.80 16.76
C ALA A 10 -23.39 -12.85 15.63
N HIS A 11 -22.50 -12.57 14.71
CA HIS A 11 -22.76 -11.82 13.49
C HIS A 11 -22.88 -12.80 12.32
N HIS A 12 -23.89 -12.61 11.47
CA HIS A 12 -24.18 -13.48 10.33
C HIS A 12 -23.90 -12.69 9.04
N GLN A 13 -22.61 -12.64 8.61
CA GLN A 13 -22.23 -12.09 7.30
C GLN A 13 -20.87 -12.66 6.88
N PRO A 14 -20.77 -13.23 5.74
CA PRO A 14 -21.33 -14.44 5.14
C PRO A 14 -21.04 -15.70 5.98
N GLU A 15 -20.06 -15.64 6.89
CA GLU A 15 -19.71 -16.68 7.86
C GLU A 15 -20.14 -16.27 9.27
N ARG A 16 -20.37 -17.25 10.14
CA ARG A 16 -20.70 -16.98 11.55
C ARG A 16 -19.45 -16.51 12.28
N VAL A 17 -19.39 -15.22 12.60
CA VAL A 17 -18.35 -14.62 13.43
C VAL A 17 -18.91 -14.42 14.85
N TYR A 18 -18.16 -14.85 15.84
CA TYR A 18 -18.48 -14.64 17.25
C TYR A 18 -17.59 -13.55 17.83
N GLN A 19 -18.20 -12.54 18.41
CA GLN A 19 -17.48 -11.45 19.08
C GLN A 19 -17.79 -11.47 20.57
N TYR A 20 -16.76 -11.40 21.38
CA TYR A 20 -16.94 -11.25 22.82
C TYR A 20 -17.46 -9.85 23.17
N HIS A 21 -18.33 -9.80 24.19
CA HIS A 21 -18.72 -8.52 24.78
C HIS A 21 -17.46 -7.74 25.23
N PRO A 22 -17.36 -6.42 24.98
CA PRO A 22 -16.16 -5.64 25.29
C PRO A 22 -15.61 -5.85 26.69
N LEU A 23 -16.43 -5.77 27.72
CA LEU A 23 -16.02 -6.00 29.11
C LEU A 23 -15.48 -7.41 29.36
N PHE A 24 -16.07 -8.42 28.71
CA PHE A 24 -15.56 -9.79 28.85
C PHE A 24 -14.24 -9.97 28.12
N ARG A 25 -14.07 -9.32 26.96
CA ARG A 25 -12.80 -9.27 26.25
C ARG A 25 -11.71 -8.62 27.10
N GLU A 26 -11.98 -7.46 27.71
CA GLU A 26 -11.04 -6.80 28.63
C GLU A 26 -10.67 -7.68 29.83
N PHE A 27 -11.65 -8.35 30.44
CA PHE A 27 -11.39 -9.31 31.51
C PHE A 27 -10.46 -10.43 31.04
N LEU A 28 -10.73 -11.04 29.87
CA LEU A 28 -9.87 -12.10 29.32
C LEU A 28 -8.45 -11.60 29.04
N PHE A 29 -8.30 -10.39 28.51
CA PHE A 29 -6.98 -9.77 28.29
C PHE A 29 -6.23 -9.54 29.59
N SER A 30 -6.91 -9.04 30.64
CA SER A 30 -6.30 -8.87 31.97
C SER A 30 -5.84 -10.21 32.53
N ARG A 31 -6.70 -11.22 32.48
CA ARG A 31 -6.32 -12.58 32.97
C ARG A 31 -5.19 -13.21 32.18
N ALA A 32 -5.15 -13.01 30.87
CA ALA A 32 -4.06 -13.50 30.04
C ALA A 32 -2.73 -12.86 30.43
N LYS A 33 -2.70 -11.54 30.71
CA LYS A 33 -1.49 -10.84 31.19
C LYS A 33 -1.01 -11.35 32.55
N ASP A 34 -1.92 -11.83 33.41
CA ASP A 34 -1.58 -12.41 34.71
C ASP A 34 -1.04 -13.86 34.60
N MET A 35 -1.46 -14.59 33.54
CA MET A 35 -1.18 -16.01 33.38
C MET A 35 0.04 -16.31 32.51
N PHE A 36 0.34 -15.45 31.53
CA PHE A 36 1.42 -15.63 30.55
C PHE A 36 2.53 -14.62 30.79
N THR A 37 3.77 -15.00 30.50
CA THR A 37 4.87 -14.02 30.44
C THR A 37 4.63 -13.03 29.30
N PRO A 38 5.26 -11.84 29.33
CA PRO A 38 5.14 -10.86 28.25
C PRO A 38 5.50 -11.47 26.88
N GLU A 39 6.50 -12.33 26.81
CA GLU A 39 6.96 -13.00 25.59
C GLU A 39 5.92 -14.00 25.07
N GLU A 40 5.36 -14.82 25.96
CA GLU A 40 4.31 -15.78 25.61
C GLU A 40 3.05 -15.05 25.13
N PHE A 41 2.67 -13.96 25.82
CA PHE A 41 1.50 -13.17 25.44
C PHE A 41 1.69 -12.51 24.07
N LEU A 42 2.89 -11.99 23.80
CA LEU A 42 3.25 -11.43 22.49
C LEU A 42 3.17 -12.49 21.38
N ALA A 43 3.68 -13.70 21.64
CA ALA A 43 3.61 -14.81 20.69
C ALA A 43 2.16 -15.22 20.39
N ILE A 44 1.30 -15.26 21.41
CA ILE A 44 -0.14 -15.55 21.24
C ILE A 44 -0.80 -14.48 20.35
N GLN A 45 -0.52 -13.18 20.59
CA GLN A 45 -1.08 -12.10 19.79
C GLN A 45 -0.60 -12.17 18.33
N ARG A 46 0.70 -12.43 18.10
CA ARG A 46 1.27 -12.61 16.75
C ARG A 46 0.59 -13.76 16.02
N ASN A 47 0.45 -14.93 16.67
CA ASN A 47 -0.21 -16.09 16.06
C ASN A 47 -1.67 -15.82 15.75
N ALA A 48 -2.37 -15.08 16.61
CA ALA A 48 -3.74 -14.66 16.35
C ALA A 48 -3.83 -13.75 15.12
N ALA A 49 -2.89 -12.79 14.97
CA ALA A 49 -2.84 -11.90 13.81
C ALA A 49 -2.57 -12.68 12.51
N VAL A 50 -1.65 -13.63 12.52
CA VAL A 50 -1.38 -14.50 11.35
C VAL A 50 -2.63 -15.29 10.98
N SER A 51 -3.32 -15.91 11.96
CA SER A 51 -4.54 -16.67 11.71
C SER A 51 -5.67 -15.79 11.16
N LEU A 52 -5.78 -14.54 11.62
CA LEU A 52 -6.75 -13.58 11.09
C LEU A 52 -6.41 -13.18 9.65
N GLU A 53 -5.15 -12.94 9.32
CA GLU A 53 -4.74 -12.66 7.95
C GLU A 53 -5.08 -13.83 7.01
N GLU A 54 -4.75 -15.06 7.40
CA GLU A 54 -5.06 -16.29 6.64
C GLU A 54 -6.57 -16.50 6.44
N ALA A 55 -7.37 -16.14 7.45
CA ALA A 55 -8.83 -16.16 7.37
C ALA A 55 -9.43 -14.97 6.58
N GLY A 56 -8.59 -14.04 6.08
CA GLY A 56 -9.03 -12.88 5.30
C GLY A 56 -9.39 -11.64 6.11
N TYR A 57 -9.29 -11.68 7.45
CA TYR A 57 -9.51 -10.53 8.35
C TYR A 57 -8.26 -9.64 8.45
N ARG A 58 -7.85 -9.10 7.29
CA ARG A 58 -6.57 -8.39 7.12
C ARG A 58 -6.44 -7.14 7.99
N GLU A 59 -7.56 -6.44 8.22
CA GLU A 59 -7.56 -5.22 9.04
C GLU A 59 -7.37 -5.53 10.52
N ASP A 60 -8.05 -6.57 11.00
CA ASP A 60 -7.88 -7.02 12.38
C ASP A 60 -6.44 -7.51 12.63
N ALA A 61 -5.87 -8.22 11.66
CA ALA A 61 -4.47 -8.64 11.69
C ALA A 61 -3.51 -7.43 11.76
N ALA A 62 -3.72 -6.44 10.89
CA ALA A 62 -2.91 -5.22 10.86
C ALA A 62 -2.98 -4.42 12.16
N ILE A 63 -4.17 -4.34 12.78
CA ILE A 63 -4.35 -3.69 14.08
C ILE A 63 -3.49 -4.40 15.14
N ILE A 64 -3.54 -5.73 15.19
CA ILE A 64 -2.76 -6.48 16.18
C ILE A 64 -1.26 -6.31 15.92
N PHE A 65 -0.77 -6.48 14.68
CA PHE A 65 0.65 -6.29 14.37
C PHE A 65 1.15 -4.91 14.77
N ARG A 66 0.36 -3.86 14.50
CA ARG A 66 0.68 -2.50 14.90
C ARG A 66 0.72 -2.34 16.42
N ASP A 67 -0.28 -2.86 17.14
CA ASP A 67 -0.41 -2.73 18.59
C ASP A 67 0.74 -3.44 19.33
N ILE A 68 1.21 -4.59 18.82
CA ILE A 68 2.38 -5.32 19.36
C ILE A 68 3.71 -4.81 18.79
N ARG A 69 3.69 -3.80 17.91
CA ARG A 69 4.85 -3.24 17.21
C ARG A 69 5.64 -4.27 16.39
N ASP A 70 4.96 -5.28 15.87
CA ASP A 70 5.54 -6.21 14.90
C ASP A 70 5.49 -5.59 13.49
N LEU A 71 6.41 -4.65 13.27
CA LEU A 71 6.42 -3.84 12.06
C LEU A 71 6.88 -4.63 10.83
N ASP A 72 7.64 -5.69 11.02
CA ASP A 72 8.05 -6.59 9.94
C ASP A 72 6.84 -7.37 9.40
N SER A 73 6.03 -7.95 10.31
CA SER A 73 4.79 -8.64 9.91
C SER A 73 3.78 -7.67 9.28
N LEU A 74 3.65 -6.45 9.83
CA LEU A 74 2.81 -5.41 9.24
C LEU A 74 3.28 -5.02 7.83
N THR A 75 4.59 -4.86 7.65
CA THR A 75 5.18 -4.58 6.33
C THR A 75 4.87 -5.70 5.35
N GLY A 76 5.05 -6.96 5.75
CA GLY A 76 4.71 -8.12 4.93
C GLY A 76 3.23 -8.14 4.52
N LEU A 77 2.33 -7.86 5.47
CA LEU A 77 0.89 -7.77 5.21
C LEU A 77 0.55 -6.64 4.21
N ILE A 78 1.17 -5.46 4.36
CA ILE A 78 0.99 -4.34 3.42
C ILE A 78 1.44 -4.76 2.03
N LEU A 79 2.67 -5.27 1.87
CA LEU A 79 3.22 -5.66 0.58
C LEU A 79 2.35 -6.72 -0.13
N LYS A 80 1.79 -7.64 0.62
CA LYS A 80 0.94 -8.71 0.09
C LYS A 80 -0.46 -8.25 -0.33
N HIS A 81 -1.02 -7.24 0.36
CA HIS A 81 -2.44 -6.91 0.24
C HIS A 81 -2.73 -5.46 -0.21
N ALA A 82 -1.73 -4.60 -0.41
CA ALA A 82 -1.93 -3.19 -0.78
C ALA A 82 -2.82 -3.03 -2.02
N GLU A 83 -2.56 -3.80 -3.07
CA GLU A 83 -3.34 -3.76 -4.30
C GLU A 83 -4.84 -4.07 -4.07
N PHE A 84 -5.14 -5.02 -3.19
CA PHE A 84 -6.51 -5.36 -2.81
C PHE A 84 -7.22 -4.16 -2.17
N PHE A 85 -6.57 -3.45 -1.25
CA PHE A 85 -7.16 -2.27 -0.59
C PHE A 85 -7.37 -1.12 -1.56
N ILE A 86 -6.45 -0.92 -2.50
CA ILE A 86 -6.57 0.09 -3.55
C ILE A 86 -7.75 -0.21 -4.46
N LYS A 87 -7.89 -1.44 -4.95
CA LYS A 87 -9.03 -1.88 -5.78
C LYS A 87 -10.38 -1.71 -5.10
N GLN A 88 -10.41 -1.78 -3.77
CA GLN A 88 -11.62 -1.53 -2.97
C GLN A 88 -11.83 -0.06 -2.60
N GLY A 89 -10.97 0.86 -3.03
CA GLY A 89 -11.05 2.28 -2.68
C GLY A 89 -10.67 2.59 -1.22
N ARG A 90 -10.01 1.67 -0.51
CA ARG A 90 -9.67 1.78 0.92
C ARG A 90 -8.29 2.41 1.13
N LEU A 91 -8.02 3.49 0.40
CA LEU A 91 -6.74 4.19 0.42
C LEU A 91 -6.38 4.73 1.81
N LYS A 92 -7.37 5.23 2.55
CA LYS A 92 -7.15 5.79 3.89
C LYS A 92 -6.67 4.72 4.88
N THR A 93 -7.28 3.53 4.87
CA THR A 93 -6.85 2.41 5.72
C THR A 93 -5.41 2.01 5.42
N LEU A 94 -5.07 1.91 4.14
CA LEU A 94 -3.71 1.57 3.70
C LEU A 94 -2.71 2.67 4.09
N GLU A 95 -3.08 3.94 3.94
CA GLU A 95 -2.23 5.08 4.34
C GLU A 95 -1.95 5.08 5.85
N GLU A 96 -2.95 4.80 6.70
CA GLU A 96 -2.78 4.70 8.15
C GLU A 96 -1.77 3.61 8.55
N TRP A 97 -1.75 2.48 7.83
CA TRP A 97 -0.76 1.42 8.06
C TRP A 97 0.63 1.84 7.61
N LEU A 98 0.74 2.43 6.42
CA LEU A 98 2.01 2.91 5.86
C LEU A 98 2.67 3.98 6.74
N ILE A 99 1.88 4.88 7.35
CA ILE A 99 2.38 5.88 8.31
C ILE A 99 2.97 5.23 9.58
N SER A 100 2.53 4.02 9.92
CA SER A 100 3.05 3.29 11.09
C SER A 100 4.42 2.64 10.83
N ILE A 101 4.83 2.55 9.57
CA ILE A 101 6.13 1.95 9.19
C ILE A 101 7.26 2.95 9.47
N PRO A 102 8.38 2.50 10.07
CA PRO A 102 9.54 3.35 10.30
C PRO A 102 10.06 3.97 8.98
N ALA A 103 10.52 5.21 9.07
CA ALA A 103 11.06 5.94 7.90
C ALA A 103 12.18 5.16 7.21
N GLU A 104 13.07 4.53 7.96
CA GLU A 104 14.16 3.73 7.41
C GLU A 104 13.64 2.54 6.58
N THR A 105 12.65 1.80 7.07
CA THR A 105 12.03 0.69 6.35
C THR A 105 11.29 1.20 5.11
N MET A 106 10.56 2.31 5.24
CA MET A 106 9.87 2.96 4.14
C MET A 106 10.85 3.35 3.03
N GLU A 107 11.98 3.99 3.40
CA GLU A 107 12.99 4.45 2.46
C GLU A 107 13.72 3.33 1.73
N ASN A 108 13.89 2.17 2.37
CA ASN A 108 14.63 1.04 1.82
C ASN A 108 13.74 0.01 1.11
N THR A 109 12.42 0.24 1.05
CA THR A 109 11.47 -0.69 0.44
C THR A 109 10.68 0.03 -0.66
N PRO A 110 11.09 -0.06 -1.94
CA PRO A 110 10.51 0.74 -3.02
C PRO A 110 9.01 0.49 -3.22
N TRP A 111 8.51 -0.72 -2.97
CA TRP A 111 7.08 -0.99 -3.00
C TRP A 111 6.28 -0.24 -1.93
N LEU A 112 6.85 0.02 -0.73
CA LEU A 112 6.18 0.85 0.28
C LEU A 112 6.10 2.31 -0.16
N LEU A 113 7.18 2.86 -0.74
CA LEU A 113 7.18 4.20 -1.34
C LEU A 113 6.11 4.31 -2.43
N TYR A 114 6.05 3.32 -3.32
CA TYR A 114 5.07 3.25 -4.39
C TYR A 114 3.62 3.26 -3.86
N TRP A 115 3.29 2.38 -2.90
CA TRP A 115 1.95 2.31 -2.31
C TRP A 115 1.58 3.58 -1.55
N TYR A 116 2.54 4.17 -0.85
CA TYR A 116 2.33 5.43 -0.14
C TYR A 116 2.07 6.58 -1.13
N GLY A 117 2.83 6.63 -2.23
CA GLY A 117 2.58 7.56 -3.32
C GLY A 117 1.15 7.46 -3.85
N ILE A 118 0.64 6.24 -4.11
CA ILE A 118 -0.74 6.02 -4.57
C ILE A 118 -1.77 6.56 -3.57
N CYS A 119 -1.60 6.29 -2.29
CA CYS A 119 -2.55 6.76 -1.27
C CYS A 119 -2.64 8.29 -1.21
N ARG A 120 -1.58 8.99 -1.58
CA ARG A 120 -1.50 10.46 -1.46
C ARG A 120 -1.88 11.23 -2.72
N ILE A 121 -1.98 10.59 -3.89
CA ILE A 121 -2.34 11.25 -5.16
C ILE A 121 -3.56 12.18 -5.01
N PRO A 122 -4.69 11.75 -4.40
CA PRO A 122 -5.90 12.56 -4.36
C PRO A 122 -5.77 13.88 -3.59
N HIS A 123 -4.81 13.96 -2.66
CA HIS A 123 -4.68 15.09 -1.75
C HIS A 123 -3.39 15.88 -1.91
N LYS A 124 -2.31 15.22 -2.34
CA LYS A 124 -0.97 15.80 -2.44
C LYS A 124 -0.20 15.23 -3.64
N PRO A 125 -0.62 15.52 -4.87
CA PRO A 125 -0.02 14.93 -6.08
C PRO A 125 1.47 15.24 -6.22
N THR A 126 1.92 16.44 -5.89
CA THR A 126 3.35 16.81 -5.94
C THR A 126 4.20 15.99 -4.97
N GLU A 127 3.68 15.77 -3.75
CA GLU A 127 4.36 14.94 -2.75
C GLU A 127 4.37 13.46 -3.19
N SER A 128 3.26 12.97 -3.76
CA SER A 128 3.16 11.63 -4.33
C SER A 128 4.21 11.39 -5.40
N ARG A 129 4.44 12.38 -6.27
CA ARG A 129 5.45 12.33 -7.33
C ARG A 129 6.84 12.05 -6.76
N ASN A 130 7.22 12.70 -5.66
CA ASN A 130 8.52 12.48 -5.03
C ASN A 130 8.68 11.03 -4.51
N TYR A 131 7.59 10.40 -4.02
CA TYR A 131 7.64 8.99 -3.63
C TYR A 131 7.79 8.07 -4.84
N PHE A 132 7.10 8.35 -5.94
CA PHE A 132 7.24 7.58 -7.16
C PHE A 132 8.62 7.75 -7.80
N ASP A 133 9.18 8.97 -7.82
CA ASP A 133 10.53 9.21 -8.34
C ASP A 133 11.57 8.40 -7.55
N ARG A 134 11.45 8.36 -6.22
CA ARG A 134 12.36 7.58 -5.36
C ARG A 134 12.18 6.08 -5.54
N ALA A 135 10.94 5.62 -5.62
CA ALA A 135 10.64 4.21 -5.91
C ALA A 135 11.20 3.80 -7.28
N PHE A 136 11.03 4.64 -8.30
CA PHE A 136 11.56 4.43 -9.65
C PHE A 136 13.08 4.21 -9.65
N GLU A 137 13.84 5.10 -9.00
CA GLU A 137 15.29 5.00 -8.94
C GLU A 137 15.75 3.73 -8.21
N GLN A 138 15.06 3.34 -7.13
CA GLN A 138 15.37 2.11 -6.42
C GLN A 138 15.04 0.87 -7.25
N PHE A 139 13.87 0.80 -7.89
CA PHE A 139 13.53 -0.30 -8.77
C PHE A 139 14.50 -0.41 -9.95
N ARG A 140 14.88 0.73 -10.55
CA ARG A 140 15.90 0.77 -11.62
C ARG A 140 17.22 0.19 -11.15
N SER A 141 17.70 0.59 -9.97
CA SER A 141 18.95 0.08 -9.40
C SER A 141 18.93 -1.41 -9.06
N GLN A 142 17.74 -1.95 -8.73
CA GLN A 142 17.51 -3.35 -8.42
C GLN A 142 17.21 -4.21 -9.65
N GLY A 143 17.02 -3.60 -10.84
CA GLY A 143 16.59 -4.28 -12.07
C GLY A 143 15.14 -4.79 -12.03
N GLU A 144 14.31 -4.28 -11.12
CA GLU A 144 12.90 -4.65 -11.00
C GLU A 144 12.04 -3.79 -11.94
N GLN A 145 11.74 -4.36 -13.11
CA GLN A 145 11.12 -3.62 -14.21
C GLN A 145 9.66 -3.26 -13.98
N THR A 146 8.90 -4.11 -13.28
CA THR A 146 7.47 -3.86 -13.05
C THR A 146 7.25 -2.63 -12.19
N GLY A 147 7.89 -2.57 -11.02
CA GLY A 147 7.78 -1.42 -10.12
C GLY A 147 8.38 -0.15 -10.71
N MET A 148 9.47 -0.30 -11.47
CA MET A 148 10.08 0.82 -12.20
C MET A 148 9.07 1.45 -13.16
N TRP A 149 8.46 0.70 -14.06
CA TRP A 149 7.50 1.20 -15.02
C TRP A 149 6.21 1.72 -14.38
N LEU A 150 5.73 1.03 -13.34
CA LEU A 150 4.57 1.48 -12.59
C LEU A 150 4.86 2.81 -11.88
N SER A 151 6.00 2.94 -11.22
CA SER A 151 6.39 4.18 -10.55
C SER A 151 6.52 5.34 -11.53
N TRP A 152 7.15 5.13 -12.70
CA TRP A 152 7.21 6.10 -13.78
C TRP A 152 5.81 6.55 -14.21
N SER A 153 4.92 5.61 -14.48
CA SER A 153 3.58 5.91 -14.98
C SER A 153 2.72 6.66 -13.95
N TYR A 154 2.82 6.31 -12.66
CA TYR A 154 2.08 7.02 -11.62
C TYR A 154 2.69 8.39 -11.31
N ALA A 155 4.00 8.58 -11.44
CA ALA A 155 4.60 9.90 -11.36
C ALA A 155 4.03 10.83 -12.46
N VAL A 156 3.87 10.32 -13.68
CA VAL A 156 3.21 11.03 -14.77
C VAL A 156 1.74 11.35 -14.44
N ASP A 157 0.98 10.39 -13.92
CA ASP A 157 -0.42 10.60 -13.55
C ASP A 157 -0.61 11.75 -12.55
N THR A 158 0.37 12.03 -11.68
CA THR A 158 0.26 13.14 -10.72
C THR A 158 0.10 14.50 -11.39
N PHE A 159 0.60 14.69 -12.60
CA PHE A 159 0.46 15.96 -13.34
C PHE A 159 -0.98 16.23 -13.76
N PHE A 160 -1.79 15.18 -14.00
CA PHE A 160 -3.22 15.33 -14.31
C PHE A 160 -4.03 15.76 -13.08
N HIS A 161 -3.60 15.34 -11.91
CA HIS A 161 -4.25 15.74 -10.66
C HIS A 161 -3.87 17.17 -10.24
N GLU A 162 -2.68 17.61 -10.58
CA GLU A 162 -2.18 18.95 -10.26
C GLU A 162 -2.60 19.99 -11.30
N PHE A 163 -2.67 19.60 -12.56
CA PHE A 163 -3.03 20.43 -13.74
C PHE A 163 -2.26 21.76 -13.80
N SER A 164 -0.96 21.74 -13.47
CA SER A 164 -0.14 22.94 -13.37
C SER A 164 0.90 23.04 -14.50
N ASN A 165 2.15 22.82 -14.22
CA ASN A 165 3.25 22.98 -15.16
C ASN A 165 3.63 21.65 -15.84
N PHE A 166 3.29 21.50 -17.12
CA PHE A 166 3.63 20.32 -17.90
C PHE A 166 5.07 20.29 -18.44
N SER A 167 5.87 21.37 -18.30
CA SER A 167 7.26 21.35 -18.78
C SER A 167 8.10 20.28 -18.07
N SER A 168 7.79 19.99 -16.82
CA SER A 168 8.47 18.93 -16.07
C SER A 168 8.23 17.51 -16.60
N LEU A 169 7.27 17.30 -17.53
CA LEU A 169 7.07 16.03 -18.21
C LEU A 169 8.23 15.67 -19.14
N ASP A 170 9.02 16.65 -19.60
CA ASP A 170 10.15 16.40 -20.50
C ASP A 170 11.15 15.40 -19.89
N ARG A 171 11.40 15.46 -18.60
CA ARG A 171 12.29 14.51 -17.91
C ARG A 171 11.73 13.07 -17.94
N TYR A 172 10.42 12.89 -17.86
CA TYR A 172 9.78 11.56 -17.91
C TYR A 172 9.78 11.01 -19.33
N ILE A 173 9.59 11.87 -20.32
CA ILE A 173 9.70 11.49 -21.74
C ILE A 173 11.14 11.04 -22.04
N SER A 174 12.14 11.81 -21.63
CA SER A 174 13.55 11.45 -21.82
C SER A 174 13.92 10.15 -21.11
N ALA A 175 13.49 9.98 -19.85
CA ALA A 175 13.72 8.74 -19.09
C ALA A 175 13.07 7.51 -19.77
N PHE A 176 11.85 7.67 -20.31
CA PHE A 176 11.21 6.60 -21.07
C PHE A 176 12.04 6.21 -22.32
N GLU A 177 12.48 7.19 -23.08
CA GLU A 177 13.24 6.96 -24.31
C GLU A 177 14.59 6.28 -24.03
N GLU A 178 15.28 6.70 -22.97
CA GLU A 178 16.51 6.07 -22.51
C GLU A 178 16.28 4.59 -22.16
N LEU A 179 15.31 4.28 -21.30
CA LEU A 179 14.97 2.92 -20.88
C LEU A 179 14.52 2.04 -22.06
N TYR A 180 13.77 2.61 -22.99
CA TYR A 180 13.33 1.90 -24.18
C TYR A 180 14.50 1.55 -25.10
N GLN A 181 15.48 2.44 -25.25
CA GLN A 181 16.70 2.20 -26.00
C GLN A 181 17.63 1.20 -25.29
N GLU A 182 17.66 1.17 -23.98
CA GLU A 182 18.37 0.16 -23.17
C GLU A 182 17.76 -1.25 -23.30
N GLY A 183 16.62 -1.38 -23.97
CA GLY A 183 15.93 -2.65 -24.17
C GLY A 183 15.13 -3.13 -22.96
N CYS A 184 14.71 -2.22 -22.08
CA CYS A 184 13.80 -2.56 -20.99
C CYS A 184 12.48 -3.11 -21.55
N ILE A 185 12.04 -4.24 -21.00
CA ILE A 185 10.82 -4.92 -21.41
C ILE A 185 9.69 -4.68 -20.40
N PHE A 186 8.46 -4.79 -20.86
CA PHE A 186 7.30 -4.74 -19.98
C PHE A 186 7.00 -6.15 -19.45
N ALA A 187 6.82 -6.26 -18.13
CA ALA A 187 6.59 -7.56 -17.51
C ALA A 187 5.25 -8.19 -17.87
N THR A 188 4.24 -7.37 -18.16
CA THR A 188 2.91 -7.81 -18.57
C THR A 188 2.29 -6.82 -19.57
N PRO A 189 1.30 -7.28 -20.39
CA PRO A 189 0.57 -6.41 -21.32
C PRO A 189 -0.15 -5.23 -20.61
N GLU A 190 -0.60 -5.42 -19.37
CA GLU A 190 -1.27 -4.38 -18.61
C GLU A 190 -0.31 -3.25 -18.24
N VAL A 191 0.93 -3.60 -17.85
CA VAL A 191 1.99 -2.63 -17.57
C VAL A 191 2.37 -1.90 -18.86
N GLU A 192 2.55 -2.63 -19.97
CA GLU A 192 2.82 -2.04 -21.28
C GLU A 192 1.74 -1.03 -21.67
N PHE A 193 0.48 -1.46 -21.65
CA PHE A 193 -0.65 -0.60 -22.00
C PHE A 193 -0.68 0.69 -21.16
N ARG A 194 -0.49 0.56 -19.85
CA ARG A 194 -0.45 1.70 -18.95
C ARG A 194 0.69 2.68 -19.31
N VAL A 195 1.88 2.17 -19.48
CA VAL A 195 3.08 2.98 -19.74
C VAL A 195 2.98 3.68 -21.11
N VAL A 196 2.56 2.95 -22.15
CA VAL A 196 2.39 3.52 -23.50
C VAL A 196 1.28 4.58 -23.51
N SER A 197 0.18 4.36 -22.79
CA SER A 197 -0.87 5.34 -22.64
C SER A 197 -0.38 6.61 -21.93
N CYS A 198 0.36 6.47 -20.84
CA CYS A 198 0.96 7.62 -20.13
C CYS A 198 1.94 8.38 -21.02
N ARG A 199 2.80 7.68 -21.78
CA ARG A 199 3.71 8.31 -22.75
C ARG A 199 2.95 9.11 -23.81
N PHE A 200 1.91 8.53 -24.40
CA PHE A 200 1.09 9.21 -25.40
C PHE A 200 0.49 10.51 -24.84
N ILE A 201 -0.04 10.46 -23.64
CA ILE A 201 -0.61 11.62 -22.97
C ILE A 201 0.46 12.68 -22.68
N CYS A 202 1.65 12.29 -22.21
CA CYS A 202 2.77 13.22 -22.05
C CYS A 202 3.08 13.99 -23.34
N MET A 203 3.19 13.26 -24.45
CA MET A 203 3.46 13.86 -25.76
C MET A 203 2.35 14.83 -26.18
N MET A 204 1.09 14.44 -26.01
CA MET A 204 -0.06 15.32 -26.31
C MET A 204 -0.01 16.64 -25.51
N LEU A 205 0.20 16.54 -24.19
CA LEU A 205 0.25 17.72 -23.32
C LEU A 205 1.43 18.63 -23.65
N ARG A 206 2.56 18.06 -24.01
CA ARG A 206 3.74 18.86 -24.39
C ARG A 206 3.56 19.53 -25.75
N THR A 207 2.92 18.87 -26.73
CA THR A 207 2.66 19.46 -28.06
C THR A 207 1.62 20.58 -28.00
N GLN A 208 0.57 20.42 -27.21
CA GLN A 208 -0.50 21.42 -27.10
C GLN A 208 -0.09 22.69 -26.32
N TYR A 209 0.87 22.60 -25.42
CA TYR A 209 1.31 23.69 -24.56
C TYR A 209 2.71 24.19 -24.89
N HIS A 210 3.26 23.84 -26.07
CA HIS A 210 4.53 24.39 -26.51
C HIS A 210 4.31 25.87 -26.93
N PRO A 211 5.07 26.83 -26.38
CA PRO A 211 4.83 28.25 -26.63
C PRO A 211 5.08 28.70 -28.10
N GLU A 212 5.51 27.81 -28.98
CA GLU A 212 5.79 28.09 -30.39
C GLU A 212 4.70 27.53 -31.35
N ILE A 213 3.57 27.02 -30.83
CA ILE A 213 2.35 26.67 -31.57
C ILE A 213 1.22 27.54 -31.08
#